data_15ef9290572672d8cec7f9fe783b8318
#
_entry.id   15ef9290572672d8cec7f9fe783b8318
#
_cell.length_a   1.000
_cell.length_b   1.000
_cell.length_c   1.000
_cell.angle_alpha   90.00
_cell.angle_beta   90.00
_cell.angle_gamma   90.00
#
_symmetry.space_group_name_H-M   'P 1'
#
loop_
_entity.id
_entity.type
_entity.pdbx_description
1 polymer ?
#
loop_
_entity_poly.entity_id
_entity_poly.type
_entity_poly.pdbx_seq_one_letter_code
_entity_poly.pdbx_strand_id
1 'polypeptide(L)'
;MEYKEIKPCKGLASFIHSYWELKGNEPDRQWERIFPDGCAGLVINVGSTCLTDNGAVNMAFGKTYVVGAMTTFKDSFIDNGTHLLGVCFKPATFDKFYNYASQNELINDTVEFEKINSFSIDKILDNPYKYLNQFFSDRIQNKSNLLESVINDIRTTNGQISIYELSKRNFTTVRQLERYFKKYIGLSPKEYVNIIRFQHALTIIKNSDKDRSLLDIAFECGYYDHAHLTNEIKRHTGLSPSLL
;
A
#
# COMPACT_ATOMS: atom_id res chain seq x y z
N MET A 1 8.08 15.89 -11.83
CA MET A 1 8.03 14.50 -11.28
C MET A 1 7.41 13.58 -12.32
N GLU A 2 8.05 12.45 -12.58
CA GLU A 2 7.53 11.39 -13.46
C GLU A 2 7.21 10.16 -12.61
N TYR A 3 5.95 9.69 -12.66
CA TYR A 3 5.51 8.47 -12.01
C TYR A 3 4.99 7.48 -13.03
N LYS A 4 5.47 6.23 -12.94
CA LYS A 4 5.11 5.15 -13.86
C LYS A 4 4.76 3.91 -13.08
N GLU A 5 3.65 3.26 -13.43
CA GLU A 5 3.21 2.01 -12.85
C GLU A 5 3.17 0.91 -13.91
N ILE A 6 3.71 -0.27 -13.59
CA ILE A 6 3.84 -1.40 -14.51
C ILE A 6 3.32 -2.67 -13.84
N LYS A 7 2.51 -3.43 -14.55
CA LYS A 7 2.02 -4.72 -14.06
C LYS A 7 3.11 -5.78 -14.11
N PRO A 8 3.18 -6.66 -13.11
CA PRO A 8 4.11 -7.80 -13.12
C PRO A 8 3.72 -8.80 -14.22
N CYS A 9 4.61 -9.75 -14.52
CA CYS A 9 4.30 -10.87 -15.41
C CYS A 9 3.16 -11.72 -14.86
N LYS A 10 2.49 -12.49 -15.75
CA LYS A 10 1.28 -13.28 -15.39
C LYS A 10 1.48 -14.18 -14.17
N GLY A 11 2.67 -14.81 -14.03
CA GLY A 11 2.97 -15.68 -12.90
C GLY A 11 3.03 -14.98 -11.54
N LEU A 12 3.26 -13.68 -11.52
CA LEU A 12 3.34 -12.86 -10.31
C LEU A 12 2.06 -12.04 -10.03
N ALA A 13 1.16 -11.96 -11.00
CA ALA A 13 -0.03 -11.10 -10.90
C ALA A 13 -0.98 -11.45 -9.74
N SER A 14 -0.91 -12.65 -9.19
CA SER A 14 -1.66 -13.05 -7.98
C SER A 14 -1.03 -12.55 -6.69
N PHE A 15 0.24 -12.13 -6.70
CA PHE A 15 1.01 -11.78 -5.51
C PHE A 15 1.45 -10.31 -5.48
N ILE A 16 1.79 -9.76 -6.63
CA ILE A 16 2.28 -8.38 -6.78
C ILE A 16 1.19 -7.58 -7.50
N HIS A 17 0.84 -6.43 -6.94
CA HIS A 17 -0.12 -5.52 -7.54
C HIS A 17 0.50 -4.80 -8.73
N SER A 18 1.66 -4.20 -8.49
CA SER A 18 2.43 -3.45 -9.49
C SER A 18 3.88 -3.25 -9.06
N TYR A 19 4.72 -2.96 -10.04
CA TYR A 19 5.96 -2.24 -9.88
C TYR A 19 5.69 -0.77 -10.17
N TRP A 20 6.40 0.12 -9.52
CA TRP A 20 6.33 1.54 -9.82
C TRP A 20 7.73 2.17 -9.85
N GLU A 21 7.86 3.23 -10.60
CA GLU A 21 9.07 4.04 -10.71
C GLU A 21 8.70 5.50 -10.53
N LEU A 22 9.46 6.20 -9.71
CA LEU A 22 9.30 7.62 -9.47
C LEU A 22 10.63 8.32 -9.70
N LYS A 23 10.64 9.31 -10.58
CA LYS A 23 11.79 10.18 -10.87
C LYS A 23 11.41 11.63 -10.60
N GLY A 24 12.23 12.31 -9.83
CA GLY A 24 12.16 13.75 -9.71
C GLY A 24 12.73 14.42 -10.96
N ASN A 25 12.20 15.59 -11.30
CA ASN A 25 12.65 16.43 -12.42
C ASN A 25 13.02 17.82 -11.89
N GLU A 26 13.80 18.58 -12.66
CA GLU A 26 13.94 20.02 -12.42
C GLU A 26 12.61 20.72 -12.77
N PRO A 27 12.08 21.62 -11.98
CA PRO A 27 12.56 22.17 -10.70
C PRO A 27 11.93 21.54 -9.45
N ASP A 28 11.60 20.24 -9.46
CA ASP A 28 10.91 19.58 -8.34
C ASP A 28 11.71 19.71 -7.04
N ARG A 29 11.08 20.27 -6.02
CA ARG A 29 11.54 20.28 -4.62
C ARG A 29 10.31 20.37 -3.72
N GLN A 30 9.61 19.24 -3.52
CA GLN A 30 8.34 19.25 -2.81
C GLN A 30 8.13 17.99 -1.98
N TRP A 31 7.25 18.11 -1.00
CA TRP A 31 6.75 16.97 -0.26
C TRP A 31 5.54 16.36 -0.99
N GLU A 32 5.65 15.08 -1.32
CA GLU A 32 4.57 14.29 -1.91
C GLU A 32 3.91 13.42 -0.87
N ARG A 33 2.60 13.42 -0.85
CA ARG A 33 1.80 12.72 0.13
C ARG A 33 1.29 11.38 -0.40
N ILE A 34 1.61 10.32 0.34
CA ILE A 34 1.23 8.94 0.05
C ILE A 34 0.12 8.53 1.00
N PHE A 35 -0.97 8.01 0.46
CA PHE A 35 -2.14 7.60 1.23
C PHE A 35 -2.16 6.09 1.50
N PRO A 36 -2.77 5.64 2.63
CA PRO A 36 -2.92 4.22 2.94
C PRO A 36 -3.70 3.47 1.85
N ASP A 37 -3.16 2.32 1.43
CA ASP A 37 -3.80 1.41 0.46
C ASP A 37 -4.01 -0.01 1.01
N GLY A 38 -3.57 -0.26 2.26
CA GLY A 38 -3.65 -1.55 2.94
C GLY A 38 -2.63 -2.57 2.45
N CYS A 39 -1.60 -2.14 1.71
CA CYS A 39 -0.55 -2.99 1.17
C CYS A 39 0.78 -2.75 1.87
N ALA A 40 1.60 -3.79 1.96
CA ALA A 40 3.02 -3.65 2.23
C ALA A 40 3.78 -3.53 0.90
N GLY A 41 4.94 -2.88 0.93
CA GLY A 41 5.77 -2.68 -0.26
C GLY A 41 7.26 -2.77 0.00
N LEU A 42 8.01 -2.77 -1.09
CA LEU A 42 9.45 -2.51 -1.07
C LEU A 42 9.74 -1.23 -1.85
N VAL A 43 10.69 -0.45 -1.36
CA VAL A 43 11.23 0.72 -2.06
C VAL A 43 12.74 0.53 -2.20
N ILE A 44 13.23 0.68 -3.42
CA ILE A 44 14.65 0.59 -3.77
C ILE A 44 15.08 1.99 -4.20
N ASN A 45 16.00 2.59 -3.47
CA ASN A 45 16.56 3.89 -3.86
C ASN A 45 17.73 3.69 -4.82
N VAL A 46 17.56 4.14 -6.05
CA VAL A 46 18.59 4.15 -7.11
C VAL A 46 19.02 5.56 -7.52
N GLY A 47 18.53 6.57 -6.81
CA GLY A 47 18.88 7.97 -6.97
C GLY A 47 19.65 8.52 -5.77
N SER A 48 19.63 9.83 -5.62
CA SER A 48 20.18 10.50 -4.44
C SER A 48 19.47 10.09 -3.16
N THR A 49 20.12 10.31 -2.03
CA THR A 49 19.50 10.10 -0.72
C THR A 49 18.26 10.99 -0.56
N CYS A 50 17.14 10.42 -0.17
CA CYS A 50 15.87 11.13 -0.03
C CYS A 50 15.20 10.86 1.32
N LEU A 51 14.38 11.81 1.77
CA LEU A 51 13.64 11.73 3.02
C LEU A 51 12.24 11.16 2.79
N THR A 52 11.80 10.25 3.66
CA THR A 52 10.44 9.74 3.71
C THR A 52 9.92 9.69 5.16
N ASP A 53 8.70 9.19 5.35
CA ASP A 53 8.06 9.10 6.67
C ASP A 53 8.06 10.45 7.40
N ASN A 54 7.60 11.50 6.69
CA ASN A 54 7.54 12.87 7.22
C ASN A 54 8.94 13.41 7.65
N GLY A 55 10.02 12.93 7.00
CA GLY A 55 11.40 13.28 7.29
C GLY A 55 12.10 12.40 8.35
N ALA A 56 11.42 11.39 8.90
CA ALA A 56 12.00 10.54 9.94
C ALA A 56 12.97 9.47 9.37
N VAL A 57 12.81 9.09 8.11
CA VAL A 57 13.64 8.07 7.47
C VAL A 57 14.41 8.65 6.31
N ASN A 58 15.72 8.38 6.30
CA ASN A 58 16.64 8.79 5.23
C ASN A 58 17.01 7.59 4.38
N MET A 59 16.45 7.52 3.16
CA MET A 59 16.70 6.42 2.24
C MET A 59 17.98 6.67 1.45
N ALA A 60 19.03 5.88 1.74
CA ALA A 60 20.33 5.99 1.07
C ALA A 60 20.33 5.30 -0.30
N PHE A 61 21.20 5.76 -1.20
CA PHE A 61 21.44 5.14 -2.50
C PHE A 61 21.80 3.66 -2.36
N GLY A 62 21.26 2.83 -3.25
CA GLY A 62 21.54 1.41 -3.33
C GLY A 62 20.91 0.54 -2.24
N LYS A 63 20.10 1.16 -1.36
CA LYS A 63 19.42 0.45 -0.28
C LYS A 63 17.98 0.10 -0.64
N THR A 64 17.50 -0.97 -0.05
CA THR A 64 16.10 -1.41 -0.13
C THR A 64 15.44 -1.21 1.22
N TYR A 65 14.19 -0.77 1.21
CA TYR A 65 13.38 -0.53 2.39
C TYR A 65 12.08 -1.32 2.30
N VAL A 66 11.65 -1.91 3.41
CA VAL A 66 10.29 -2.44 3.58
C VAL A 66 9.42 -1.32 4.07
N VAL A 67 8.31 -1.10 3.40
CA VAL A 67 7.25 -0.19 3.83
C VAL A 67 6.08 -1.05 4.30
N GLY A 68 5.75 -0.95 5.57
CA GLY A 68 4.60 -1.64 6.15
C GLY A 68 3.27 -1.02 5.73
N ALA A 69 2.18 -1.74 5.97
CA ALA A 69 0.85 -1.20 5.73
C ALA A 69 0.62 0.07 6.56
N MET A 70 0.11 1.11 5.93
CA MET A 70 -0.12 2.41 6.55
C MET A 70 -1.55 2.54 7.05
N THR A 71 -1.74 3.23 8.18
CA THR A 71 -3.05 3.63 8.73
C THR A 71 -3.34 5.12 8.54
N THR A 72 -2.31 5.91 8.24
CA THR A 72 -2.38 7.34 7.95
C THR A 72 -1.43 7.66 6.80
N PHE A 73 -1.48 8.88 6.29
CA PHE A 73 -0.59 9.33 5.22
C PHE A 73 0.88 9.41 5.68
N LYS A 74 1.78 9.38 4.69
CA LYS A 74 3.20 9.68 4.84
C LYS A 74 3.61 10.69 3.79
N ASP A 75 4.51 11.59 4.14
CA ASP A 75 5.10 12.53 3.20
C ASP A 75 6.53 12.10 2.85
N SER A 76 6.88 12.14 1.57
CA SER A 76 8.22 11.90 1.04
C SER A 76 8.71 13.13 0.29
N PHE A 77 9.96 13.53 0.52
CA PHE A 77 10.56 14.67 -0.15
C PHE A 77 11.13 14.26 -1.51
N ILE A 78 10.66 14.89 -2.57
CA ILE A 78 11.06 14.62 -3.94
C ILE A 78 11.84 15.81 -4.49
N ASP A 79 13.00 15.56 -5.06
CA ASP A 79 13.83 16.53 -5.78
C ASP A 79 14.36 15.91 -7.09
N ASN A 80 15.15 16.69 -7.83
CA ASN A 80 15.73 16.26 -9.11
C ASN A 80 16.70 15.07 -9.02
N GLY A 81 17.24 14.78 -7.84
CA GLY A 81 18.08 13.60 -7.59
C GLY A 81 17.30 12.35 -7.22
N THR A 82 16.00 12.47 -6.98
CA THR A 82 15.15 11.35 -6.56
C THR A 82 14.93 10.35 -7.71
N HIS A 83 15.27 9.08 -7.46
CA HIS A 83 14.92 7.97 -8.33
C HIS A 83 14.62 6.73 -7.48
N LEU A 84 13.36 6.40 -7.36
CA LEU A 84 12.85 5.31 -6.56
C LEU A 84 12.16 4.28 -7.44
N LEU A 85 12.39 3.00 -7.12
CA LEU A 85 11.64 1.89 -7.67
C LEU A 85 10.90 1.19 -6.54
N GLY A 86 9.65 0.81 -6.79
CA GLY A 86 8.86 0.14 -5.77
C GLY A 86 8.19 -1.13 -6.25
N VAL A 87 7.88 -1.97 -5.28
CA VAL A 87 7.08 -3.18 -5.44
C VAL A 87 5.91 -3.11 -4.48
N CYS A 88 4.70 -3.01 -5.01
CA CYS A 88 3.48 -3.05 -4.24
C CYS A 88 2.96 -4.50 -4.21
N PHE A 89 2.97 -5.13 -3.05
CA PHE A 89 2.42 -6.48 -2.90
C PHE A 89 0.92 -6.43 -2.74
N LYS A 90 0.24 -7.47 -3.20
CA LYS A 90 -1.16 -7.67 -2.82
C LYS A 90 -1.24 -7.99 -1.33
N PRO A 91 -2.34 -7.63 -0.65
CA PRO A 91 -2.48 -7.91 0.77
C PRO A 91 -2.29 -9.38 1.10
N ALA A 92 -1.59 -9.67 2.19
CA ALA A 92 -1.26 -11.01 2.66
C ALA A 92 -0.45 -11.88 1.67
N THR A 93 0.37 -11.26 0.82
CA THR A 93 1.23 -12.02 -0.10
C THR A 93 2.74 -11.79 0.09
N PHE A 94 3.13 -10.84 0.92
CA PHE A 94 4.55 -10.57 1.23
C PHE A 94 5.27 -11.83 1.76
N ASP A 95 4.59 -12.64 2.56
CA ASP A 95 5.10 -13.91 3.11
C ASP A 95 5.35 -15.01 2.07
N LYS A 96 4.88 -14.83 0.83
CA LYS A 96 5.18 -15.73 -0.30
C LYS A 96 6.62 -15.61 -0.78
N PHE A 97 7.25 -14.48 -0.47
CA PHE A 97 8.61 -14.16 -0.91
C PHE A 97 9.60 -14.09 0.25
N TYR A 98 9.13 -13.70 1.42
CA TYR A 98 9.97 -13.42 2.57
C TYR A 98 9.40 -14.05 3.85
N ASN A 99 10.28 -14.68 4.63
CA ASN A 99 9.93 -15.16 5.97
C ASN A 99 10.11 -14.02 6.96
N TYR A 100 9.13 -13.14 7.04
CA TYR A 100 9.09 -12.08 8.04
C TYR A 100 8.28 -12.54 9.25
N ALA A 101 8.65 -12.11 10.47
CA ALA A 101 8.04 -12.59 11.70
C ALA A 101 6.54 -12.24 11.74
N SER A 102 6.21 -10.97 11.75
CA SER A 102 4.83 -10.49 11.69
C SER A 102 4.79 -9.12 11.01
N GLN A 103 3.87 -8.94 10.06
CA GLN A 103 3.66 -7.63 9.43
C GLN A 103 3.20 -6.55 10.42
N ASN A 104 2.67 -6.97 11.59
CA ASN A 104 2.26 -6.03 12.65
C ASN A 104 3.42 -5.19 13.21
N GLU A 105 4.66 -5.68 13.11
CA GLU A 105 5.86 -4.95 13.55
C GLU A 105 6.27 -3.84 12.58
N LEU A 106 5.69 -3.83 11.38
CA LEU A 106 6.01 -2.88 10.31
C LEU A 106 4.92 -1.82 10.09
N ILE A 107 3.84 -1.82 10.89
CA ILE A 107 2.73 -0.86 10.69
C ILE A 107 3.24 0.57 10.80
N ASN A 108 2.95 1.37 9.77
CA ASN A 108 3.38 2.76 9.66
C ASN A 108 4.90 2.99 9.65
N ASP A 109 5.70 1.94 9.53
CA ASP A 109 7.15 2.05 9.53
C ASP A 109 7.72 1.81 8.13
N THR A 110 8.84 2.49 7.86
CA THR A 110 9.74 2.23 6.74
C THR A 110 11.09 1.84 7.31
N VAL A 111 11.51 0.60 7.09
CA VAL A 111 12.75 0.07 7.66
C VAL A 111 13.69 -0.41 6.59
N GLU A 112 15.00 -0.21 6.76
CA GLU A 112 16.01 -0.76 5.84
C GLU A 112 15.90 -2.28 5.81
N PHE A 113 15.81 -2.85 4.61
CA PHE A 113 15.70 -4.28 4.42
C PHE A 113 17.09 -4.91 4.43
N GLU A 114 17.25 -6.01 5.15
CA GLU A 114 18.56 -6.66 5.33
C GLU A 114 19.25 -6.96 4.01
N LYS A 115 20.57 -6.78 3.96
CA LYS A 115 21.41 -6.92 2.78
C LYS A 115 21.25 -8.26 2.03
N ILE A 116 20.97 -9.35 2.75
CA ILE A 116 20.75 -10.68 2.16
C ILE A 116 19.51 -10.74 1.24
N ASN A 117 18.58 -9.83 1.45
CA ASN A 117 17.34 -9.71 0.69
C ASN A 117 17.38 -8.56 -0.33
N SER A 118 18.50 -7.83 -0.41
CA SER A 118 18.63 -6.68 -1.29
C SER A 118 18.74 -7.08 -2.77
N PHE A 119 18.40 -6.15 -3.63
CA PHE A 119 18.50 -6.31 -5.07
C PHE A 119 19.90 -5.95 -5.59
N SER A 120 20.28 -6.51 -6.74
CA SER A 120 21.47 -6.05 -7.47
C SER A 120 21.17 -4.73 -8.16
N ILE A 121 21.81 -3.65 -7.73
CA ILE A 121 21.59 -2.32 -8.26
C ILE A 121 21.95 -2.24 -9.75
N ASP A 122 23.04 -2.88 -10.18
CA ASP A 122 23.45 -2.90 -11.59
C ASP A 122 22.36 -3.51 -12.48
N LYS A 123 21.74 -4.62 -12.03
CA LYS A 123 20.64 -5.27 -12.78
C LYS A 123 19.35 -4.44 -12.76
N ILE A 124 19.09 -3.71 -11.66
CA ILE A 124 17.97 -2.79 -11.56
C ILE A 124 18.16 -1.63 -12.55
N LEU A 125 19.35 -1.06 -12.63
CA LEU A 125 19.64 0.06 -13.55
C LEU A 125 19.62 -0.36 -15.02
N ASP A 126 20.00 -1.61 -15.33
CA ASP A 126 19.97 -2.14 -16.71
C ASP A 126 18.52 -2.39 -17.19
N ASN A 127 17.77 -3.23 -16.47
CA ASN A 127 16.38 -3.55 -16.81
C ASN A 127 15.55 -3.90 -15.57
N PRO A 128 15.00 -2.90 -14.89
CA PRO A 128 14.37 -3.09 -13.59
C PRO A 128 13.23 -4.11 -13.60
N TYR A 129 12.33 -4.02 -14.56
CA TYR A 129 11.11 -4.85 -14.57
C TYR A 129 11.36 -6.29 -14.97
N LYS A 130 12.28 -6.52 -15.89
CA LYS A 130 12.71 -7.87 -16.25
C LYS A 130 13.41 -8.53 -15.06
N TYR A 131 14.30 -7.78 -14.40
CA TYR A 131 15.02 -8.28 -13.24
C TYR A 131 14.07 -8.56 -12.06
N LEU A 132 13.16 -7.66 -11.73
CA LEU A 132 12.18 -7.86 -10.65
C LEU A 132 11.25 -9.05 -10.93
N ASN A 133 10.77 -9.21 -12.15
CA ASN A 133 9.97 -10.37 -12.54
C ASN A 133 10.75 -11.68 -12.31
N GLN A 134 11.99 -11.77 -12.76
CA GLN A 134 12.82 -12.94 -12.54
C GLN A 134 13.09 -13.19 -11.05
N PHE A 135 13.51 -12.12 -10.34
CA PHE A 135 13.85 -12.19 -8.92
C PHE A 135 12.69 -12.74 -8.07
N PHE A 136 11.47 -12.27 -8.31
CA PHE A 136 10.30 -12.74 -7.56
C PHE A 136 9.78 -14.09 -8.04
N SER A 137 9.88 -14.40 -9.34
CA SER A 137 9.51 -15.73 -9.86
C SER A 137 10.36 -16.84 -9.25
N ASP A 138 11.65 -16.59 -9.05
CA ASP A 138 12.57 -17.57 -8.45
C ASP A 138 12.37 -17.78 -6.94
N ARG A 139 11.57 -16.91 -6.29
CA ARG A 139 11.38 -16.90 -4.83
C ARG A 139 9.99 -17.26 -4.36
N ILE A 140 9.06 -17.48 -5.26
CA ILE A 140 7.67 -17.84 -4.87
C ILE A 140 7.67 -19.09 -4.02
N GLN A 141 7.13 -18.97 -2.82
CA GLN A 141 6.86 -20.09 -1.94
C GLN A 141 5.42 -20.55 -2.08
N ASN A 142 5.22 -21.84 -2.27
CA ASN A 142 3.89 -22.42 -2.41
C ASN A 142 3.20 -22.55 -1.03
N LYS A 143 2.80 -21.41 -0.47
CA LYS A 143 2.04 -21.32 0.79
C LYS A 143 0.58 -21.01 0.46
N SER A 144 -0.38 -21.63 1.15
CA SER A 144 -1.79 -21.27 1.01
C SER A 144 -2.03 -19.80 1.39
N ASN A 145 -2.91 -19.11 0.68
CA ASN A 145 -3.35 -17.77 1.07
C ASN A 145 -4.68 -17.88 1.81
N LEU A 146 -4.62 -17.95 3.14
CA LEU A 146 -5.79 -18.10 4.01
C LEU A 146 -6.71 -16.87 4.02
N LEU A 147 -6.23 -15.72 3.52
CA LEU A 147 -6.99 -14.47 3.50
C LEU A 147 -7.50 -14.07 2.12
N GLU A 148 -7.23 -14.84 1.06
CA GLU A 148 -7.59 -14.45 -0.30
C GLU A 148 -9.09 -14.21 -0.47
N SER A 149 -9.92 -15.15 -0.01
CA SER A 149 -11.37 -15.02 -0.06
C SER A 149 -11.88 -13.84 0.78
N VAL A 150 -11.35 -13.67 1.99
CA VAL A 150 -11.71 -12.57 2.89
C VAL A 150 -11.36 -11.21 2.28
N ILE A 151 -10.17 -11.07 1.70
CA ILE A 151 -9.72 -9.84 1.04
C ILE A 151 -10.60 -9.55 -0.18
N ASN A 152 -10.96 -10.58 -0.94
CA ASN A 152 -11.87 -10.45 -2.09
C ASN A 152 -13.24 -9.94 -1.64
N ASP A 153 -13.84 -10.51 -0.59
CA ASP A 153 -15.13 -10.05 -0.05
C ASP A 153 -15.07 -8.58 0.39
N ILE A 154 -13.99 -8.15 1.06
CA ILE A 154 -13.82 -6.75 1.47
C ILE A 154 -13.74 -5.82 0.26
N ARG A 155 -12.99 -6.21 -0.77
CA ARG A 155 -12.80 -5.40 -1.98
C ARG A 155 -14.07 -5.32 -2.82
N THR A 156 -14.77 -6.42 -3.02
CA THR A 156 -16.02 -6.46 -3.81
C THR A 156 -17.16 -5.69 -3.13
N THR A 157 -17.13 -5.55 -1.82
CA THR A 157 -18.08 -4.73 -1.06
C THR A 157 -17.58 -3.30 -0.82
N ASN A 158 -16.45 -2.90 -1.40
CA ASN A 158 -15.82 -1.58 -1.17
C ASN A 158 -15.65 -1.25 0.32
N GLY A 159 -15.36 -2.25 1.16
CA GLY A 159 -15.27 -2.08 2.60
C GLY A 159 -16.60 -1.86 3.33
N GLN A 160 -17.74 -2.15 2.69
CA GLN A 160 -19.07 -2.03 3.29
C GLN A 160 -19.57 -3.38 3.83
N ILE A 161 -18.74 -4.05 4.60
CA ILE A 161 -19.05 -5.35 5.20
C ILE A 161 -18.63 -5.37 6.66
N SER A 162 -19.43 -5.99 7.53
CA SER A 162 -19.08 -6.15 8.92
C SER A 162 -18.09 -7.29 9.12
N ILE A 163 -17.24 -7.20 10.17
CA ILE A 163 -16.28 -8.27 10.50
C ILE A 163 -17.01 -9.56 10.88
N TYR A 164 -18.17 -9.46 11.49
CA TYR A 164 -19.01 -10.62 11.80
C TYR A 164 -19.51 -11.31 10.53
N GLU A 165 -19.98 -10.56 9.56
CA GLU A 165 -20.43 -11.10 8.27
C GLU A 165 -19.26 -11.73 7.50
N LEU A 166 -18.09 -11.09 7.46
CA LEU A 166 -16.86 -11.64 6.89
C LEU A 166 -16.52 -12.99 7.49
N SER A 167 -16.59 -13.10 8.82
CA SER A 167 -16.30 -14.35 9.53
C SER A 167 -17.27 -15.47 9.13
N LYS A 168 -18.55 -15.15 9.00
CA LYS A 168 -19.57 -16.12 8.55
C LYS A 168 -19.38 -16.57 7.11
N ARG A 169 -19.19 -15.63 6.18
CA ARG A 169 -18.99 -15.94 4.73
C ARG A 169 -17.77 -16.82 4.50
N ASN A 170 -16.73 -16.64 5.32
CA ASN A 170 -15.46 -17.35 5.16
C ASN A 170 -15.29 -18.51 6.16
N PHE A 171 -16.37 -19.00 6.79
CA PHE A 171 -16.38 -20.15 7.71
C PHE A 171 -15.27 -20.08 8.76
N THR A 172 -15.04 -18.90 9.33
CA THR A 172 -13.98 -18.64 10.31
C THR A 172 -14.54 -17.86 11.51
N THR A 173 -13.71 -17.62 12.52
CA THR A 173 -14.08 -16.80 13.67
C THR A 173 -13.46 -15.41 13.58
N VAL A 174 -14.09 -14.40 14.20
CA VAL A 174 -13.54 -13.04 14.30
C VAL A 174 -12.12 -13.09 14.91
N ARG A 175 -11.90 -13.91 15.94
CA ARG A 175 -10.57 -14.07 16.58
C ARG A 175 -9.52 -14.62 15.62
N GLN A 176 -9.88 -15.55 14.74
CA GLN A 176 -8.96 -16.06 13.71
C GLN A 176 -8.65 -15.00 12.66
N LEU A 177 -9.65 -14.22 12.22
CA LEU A 177 -9.44 -13.11 11.31
C LEU A 177 -8.48 -12.08 11.91
N GLU A 178 -8.70 -11.65 13.15
CA GLU A 178 -7.79 -10.73 13.86
C GLU A 178 -6.34 -11.22 13.87
N ARG A 179 -6.14 -12.50 14.22
CA ARG A 179 -4.81 -13.11 14.26
C ARG A 179 -4.14 -13.14 12.88
N TYR A 180 -4.89 -13.52 11.83
CA TYR A 180 -4.34 -13.65 10.49
C TYR A 180 -4.08 -12.29 9.85
N PHE A 181 -4.97 -11.32 10.04
CA PHE A 181 -4.77 -9.97 9.55
C PHE A 181 -3.52 -9.33 10.16
N LYS A 182 -3.37 -9.38 11.49
CA LYS A 182 -2.18 -8.88 12.16
C LYS A 182 -0.89 -9.54 11.66
N LYS A 183 -0.92 -10.86 11.48
CA LYS A 183 0.25 -11.61 11.04
C LYS A 183 0.64 -11.31 9.58
N TYR A 184 -0.32 -11.32 8.66
CA TYR A 184 -0.04 -11.34 7.22
C TYR A 184 -0.23 -9.99 6.52
N ILE A 185 -0.95 -9.05 7.14
CA ILE A 185 -1.19 -7.71 6.59
C ILE A 185 -0.60 -6.63 7.50
N GLY A 186 -0.53 -6.90 8.82
CA GLY A 186 -0.12 -5.96 9.85
C GLY A 186 -1.31 -5.29 10.52
N LEU A 187 -2.36 -5.02 9.81
CA LEU A 187 -3.58 -4.32 10.26
C LEU A 187 -4.56 -5.28 10.94
N SER A 188 -5.51 -4.74 11.72
CA SER A 188 -6.71 -5.48 12.10
C SER A 188 -7.67 -5.59 10.90
N PRO A 189 -8.62 -6.55 10.89
CA PRO A 189 -9.64 -6.64 9.86
C PRO A 189 -10.46 -5.34 9.72
N LYS A 190 -10.76 -4.68 10.85
CA LYS A 190 -11.52 -3.42 10.86
C LYS A 190 -10.75 -2.25 10.25
N GLU A 191 -9.46 -2.12 10.57
CA GLU A 191 -8.59 -1.10 9.96
C GLU A 191 -8.48 -1.31 8.45
N TYR A 192 -8.27 -2.55 8.00
CA TYR A 192 -8.20 -2.84 6.57
C TYR A 192 -9.52 -2.54 5.84
N VAL A 193 -10.67 -2.95 6.41
CA VAL A 193 -12.00 -2.61 5.88
C VAL A 193 -12.19 -1.10 5.77
N ASN A 194 -11.79 -0.34 6.79
CA ASN A 194 -11.89 1.13 6.77
C ASN A 194 -10.98 1.75 5.70
N ILE A 195 -9.76 1.23 5.51
CA ILE A 195 -8.86 1.71 4.45
C ILE A 195 -9.46 1.46 3.06
N ILE A 196 -10.03 0.29 2.80
CA ILE A 196 -10.67 -0.01 1.50
C ILE A 196 -11.89 0.89 1.28
N ARG A 197 -12.70 1.15 2.32
CA ARG A 197 -13.82 2.09 2.26
C ARG A 197 -13.35 3.52 1.99
N PHE A 198 -12.30 3.95 2.66
CA PHE A 198 -11.63 5.23 2.43
C PHE A 198 -11.13 5.35 0.98
N GLN A 199 -10.43 4.35 0.45
CA GLN A 199 -9.92 4.36 -0.94
C GLN A 199 -11.06 4.48 -1.95
N HIS A 200 -12.18 3.79 -1.70
CA HIS A 200 -13.38 3.91 -2.54
C HIS A 200 -13.95 5.34 -2.50
N ALA A 201 -14.11 5.90 -1.31
CA ALA A 201 -14.60 7.27 -1.15
C ALA A 201 -13.66 8.30 -1.78
N LEU A 202 -12.34 8.13 -1.60
CA LEU A 202 -11.33 8.99 -2.22
C LEU A 202 -11.41 8.98 -3.75
N THR A 203 -11.61 7.79 -4.33
CA THR A 203 -11.79 7.64 -5.78
C THR A 203 -13.04 8.37 -6.27
N ILE A 204 -14.15 8.25 -5.54
CA ILE A 204 -15.39 8.96 -5.89
C ILE A 204 -15.19 10.49 -5.77
N ILE A 205 -14.62 10.98 -4.67
CA ILE A 205 -14.37 12.42 -4.46
C ILE A 205 -13.54 13.01 -5.60
N LYS A 206 -12.44 12.33 -5.98
CA LYS A 206 -11.53 12.80 -7.05
C LYS A 206 -12.14 12.79 -8.45
N ASN A 207 -13.10 11.90 -8.69
CA ASN A 207 -13.72 11.73 -10.01
C ASN A 207 -15.14 12.31 -10.10
N SER A 208 -15.67 12.85 -9.00
CA SER A 208 -17.02 13.45 -8.98
C SER A 208 -17.03 14.86 -9.55
N ASP A 209 -18.12 15.19 -10.21
CA ASP A 209 -18.41 16.59 -10.55
C ASP A 209 -18.48 17.44 -9.29
N LYS A 210 -18.10 18.71 -9.39
CA LYS A 210 -18.05 19.67 -8.27
C LYS A 210 -19.40 19.88 -7.56
N ASP A 211 -20.49 19.53 -8.24
CA ASP A 211 -21.87 19.71 -7.73
C ASP A 211 -22.37 18.52 -6.89
N ARG A 212 -21.61 17.45 -6.79
CA ARG A 212 -21.99 16.27 -6.01
C ARG A 212 -21.85 16.54 -4.51
N SER A 213 -22.93 16.30 -3.75
CA SER A 213 -22.89 16.56 -2.31
C SER A 213 -22.04 15.53 -1.55
N LEU A 214 -21.28 15.99 -0.54
CA LEU A 214 -20.54 15.10 0.34
C LEU A 214 -21.45 14.15 1.14
N LEU A 215 -22.71 14.50 1.34
CA LEU A 215 -23.68 13.65 2.02
C LEU A 215 -24.05 12.44 1.15
N ASP A 216 -24.26 12.65 -0.15
CA ASP A 216 -24.55 11.56 -1.09
C ASP A 216 -23.37 10.61 -1.21
N ILE A 217 -22.14 11.15 -1.28
CA ILE A 217 -20.92 10.35 -1.29
C ILE A 217 -20.79 9.55 0.01
N ALA A 218 -21.10 10.16 1.16
CA ALA A 218 -21.04 9.46 2.44
C ALA A 218 -21.97 8.25 2.46
N PHE A 219 -23.22 8.41 2.05
CA PHE A 219 -24.19 7.30 2.02
C PHE A 219 -23.80 6.21 1.02
N GLU A 220 -23.35 6.58 -0.17
CA GLU A 220 -22.90 5.62 -1.16
C GLU A 220 -21.72 4.79 -0.65
N CYS A 221 -20.79 5.39 0.10
CA CYS A 221 -19.63 4.72 0.68
C CYS A 221 -19.91 4.03 2.02
N GLY A 222 -21.17 4.03 2.51
CA GLY A 222 -21.56 3.40 3.76
C GLY A 222 -21.06 4.10 5.02
N TYR A 223 -20.89 5.44 4.95
CA TYR A 223 -20.71 6.30 6.12
C TYR A 223 -22.06 6.78 6.65
N TYR A 224 -22.10 7.04 7.94
CA TYR A 224 -23.36 7.47 8.60
C TYR A 224 -23.81 8.87 8.13
N ASP A 225 -22.87 9.79 7.96
CA ASP A 225 -23.09 11.17 7.51
C ASP A 225 -21.81 11.77 6.88
N HIS A 226 -21.93 13.01 6.39
CA HIS A 226 -20.82 13.74 5.79
C HIS A 226 -19.71 14.09 6.80
N ALA A 227 -20.03 14.22 8.09
CA ALA A 227 -19.04 14.52 9.12
C ALA A 227 -18.16 13.31 9.40
N HIS A 228 -18.75 12.10 9.44
CA HIS A 228 -18.04 10.83 9.55
C HIS A 228 -17.12 10.63 8.33
N LEU A 229 -17.62 10.82 7.10
CA LEU A 229 -16.80 10.77 5.89
C LEU A 229 -15.62 11.76 5.97
N THR A 230 -15.89 13.03 6.33
CA THR A 230 -14.87 14.08 6.43
C THR A 230 -13.77 13.71 7.45
N ASN A 231 -14.15 13.16 8.59
CA ASN A 231 -13.20 12.74 9.61
C ASN A 231 -12.31 11.58 9.14
N GLU A 232 -12.87 10.59 8.45
CA GLU A 232 -12.09 9.48 7.89
C GLU A 232 -11.15 9.96 6.77
N ILE A 233 -11.62 10.84 5.88
CA ILE A 233 -10.75 11.46 4.86
C ILE A 233 -9.59 12.21 5.52
N LYS A 234 -9.87 13.08 6.49
CA LYS A 234 -8.83 13.81 7.22
C LYS A 234 -7.85 12.90 7.95
N ARG A 235 -8.35 11.82 8.55
CA ARG A 235 -7.51 10.84 9.24
C ARG A 235 -6.48 10.20 8.32
N HIS A 236 -6.91 9.82 7.10
CA HIS A 236 -6.06 9.10 6.16
C HIS A 236 -5.25 10.00 5.22
N THR A 237 -5.66 11.24 5.03
CA THR A 237 -5.00 12.17 4.10
C THR A 237 -4.37 13.39 4.75
N GLY A 238 -4.79 13.75 5.97
CA GLY A 238 -4.45 15.03 6.60
C GLY A 238 -5.19 16.23 5.98
N LEU A 239 -6.03 16.01 4.95
CA LEU A 239 -6.70 17.06 4.18
C LEU A 239 -8.23 16.97 4.32
N SER A 240 -8.91 18.08 4.15
CA SER A 240 -10.39 18.06 3.99
C SER A 240 -10.77 17.56 2.59
N PRO A 241 -11.97 16.96 2.41
CA PRO A 241 -12.44 16.53 1.09
C PRO A 241 -12.41 17.62 0.01
N SER A 242 -12.58 18.90 0.40
CA SER A 242 -12.51 20.05 -0.50
C SER A 242 -11.12 20.42 -1.00
N LEU A 243 -10.06 19.81 -0.47
CA LEU A 243 -8.66 20.02 -0.84
C LEU A 243 -8.08 18.84 -1.63
N LEU A 244 -8.89 17.84 -1.96
CA LEU A 244 -8.53 16.64 -2.74
C LEU A 244 -8.99 16.79 -4.19
#